data_a01df1ca29f39ee7ff99aa9b1ba44045
#
_entry.id   a01df1ca29f39ee7ff99aa9b1ba44045
#
_cell.length_a   1.000
_cell.length_b   1.000
_cell.length_c   1.000
_cell.angle_alpha   90.00
_cell.angle_beta   90.00
_cell.angle_gamma   90.00
#
_symmetry.space_group_name_H-M   'P 1'
#
loop_
_entity.id
_entity.type
_entity.pdbx_description
1 polymer ?
#
loop_
_entity_poly.entity_id
_entity_poly.type
_entity_poly.pdbx_seq_one_letter_code
_entity_poly.pdbx_strand_id
1 'polypeptide(L)' 'VVETECDVKDILEGLVSQMVERGILFDEAVGEFEKKFIKGVLERVEGNQSRAAQVLGMHRNTLSRKITEYKLDHRNHRGR' A
#
# COMPACT_ATOMS: atom_id res chain seq x y z
N VAL A 1 -11.32 19.27 0.28
CA VAL A 1 -10.08 18.68 -0.23
C VAL A 1 -8.90 19.04 0.64
N VAL A 2 -8.76 20.33 0.90
CA VAL A 2 -7.68 20.78 1.77
C VAL A 2 -7.79 20.16 3.15
N GLU A 3 -9.00 20.11 3.66
CA GLU A 3 -9.24 19.52 4.97
C GLU A 3 -8.87 18.03 4.98
N THR A 4 -9.22 17.34 3.90
CA THR A 4 -8.88 15.93 3.79
C THR A 4 -7.39 15.73 3.81
N GLU A 5 -6.66 16.59 3.11
CA GLU A 5 -5.20 16.49 3.09
C GLU A 5 -4.62 16.71 4.48
N CYS A 6 -5.16 17.67 5.21
CA CYS A 6 -4.68 17.93 6.56
C CYS A 6 -4.94 16.74 7.47
N ASP A 7 -6.11 16.14 7.34
CA ASP A 7 -6.44 14.96 8.16
C ASP A 7 -5.49 13.81 7.89
N VAL A 8 -5.24 13.53 6.61
CA VAL A 8 -4.34 12.44 6.24
C VAL A 8 -2.95 12.72 6.75
N LYS A 9 -2.51 13.96 6.64
CA LYS A 9 -1.17 14.33 7.08
C LYS A 9 -1.03 14.12 8.58
N ASP A 10 -2.03 14.52 9.34
CA ASP A 10 -2.00 14.36 10.79
C ASP A 10 -1.95 12.90 11.18
N ILE A 11 -2.77 12.08 10.53
CA ILE A 11 -2.80 10.65 10.82
C ILE A 11 -1.45 10.03 10.50
N LEU A 12 -0.87 10.41 9.38
CA LEU A 12 0.41 9.88 8.98
C LEU A 12 1.50 10.26 9.98
N GLU A 13 1.51 11.51 10.40
CA GLU A 13 2.51 11.96 11.35
C GLU A 13 2.40 11.22 12.68
N GLY A 14 1.18 10.98 13.13
CA GLY A 14 0.98 10.22 14.35
C GLY A 14 1.46 8.80 14.22
N LEU A 15 1.19 8.19 13.08
CA LEU A 15 1.62 6.83 12.82
C LEU A 15 3.14 6.74 12.78
N VAL A 16 3.76 7.66 12.07
CA VAL A 16 5.23 7.70 11.98
C VAL A 16 5.84 7.85 13.35
N SER A 17 5.27 8.73 14.16
CA SER A 17 5.77 8.94 15.51
C SER A 17 5.75 7.65 16.32
N GLN A 18 4.66 6.91 16.24
CA GLN A 18 4.57 5.63 16.94
C GLN A 18 5.60 4.63 16.44
N MET A 19 5.80 4.60 15.14
CA MET A 19 6.76 3.67 14.56
C MET A 19 8.17 3.99 15.03
N VAL A 20 8.49 5.28 15.06
CA VAL A 20 9.81 5.72 15.51
C VAL A 20 10.02 5.34 16.96
N GLU A 21 9.00 5.57 17.78
CA GLU A 21 9.11 5.24 19.21
C GLU A 21 9.33 3.77 19.46
N ARG A 22 8.72 2.93 18.62
CA ARG A 22 8.85 1.48 18.78
C ARG A 22 10.14 0.95 18.17
N GLY A 23 10.89 1.80 17.51
CA GLY A 23 12.15 1.39 16.92
C GLY A 23 12.01 0.57 15.67
N ILE A 24 10.92 0.76 14.94
CA ILE A 24 10.73 0.05 13.68
C ILE A 24 11.71 0.59 12.65
N LEU A 25 12.38 -0.30 11.96
CA LEU A 25 13.36 0.09 10.97
C LEU A 25 12.67 0.75 9.78
N PHE A 26 13.38 1.68 9.16
CA PHE A 26 12.81 2.44 8.05
C PHE A 26 12.33 1.52 6.93
N ASP A 27 13.15 0.56 6.55
CA ASP A 27 12.78 -0.35 5.47
C ASP A 27 11.52 -1.13 5.82
N GLU A 28 11.41 -1.55 7.07
CA GLU A 28 10.21 -2.27 7.50
C GLU A 28 8.99 -1.38 7.45
N ALA A 29 9.14 -0.14 7.87
CA ALA A 29 8.02 0.79 7.84
C ALA A 29 7.54 1.04 6.43
N VAL A 30 8.48 1.25 5.51
CA VAL A 30 8.14 1.49 4.12
C VAL A 30 7.47 0.27 3.52
N GLY A 31 7.99 -0.91 3.83
CA GLY A 31 7.41 -2.14 3.32
C GLY A 31 5.98 -2.34 3.77
N GLU A 32 5.72 -2.08 5.04
CA GLU A 32 4.36 -2.21 5.56
C GLU A 32 3.42 -1.20 4.94
N PHE A 33 3.90 0.02 4.76
CA PHE A 33 3.09 1.05 4.13
C PHE A 33 2.74 0.66 2.69
N GLU A 34 3.74 0.24 1.92
CA GLU A 34 3.50 -0.17 0.54
C GLU A 34 2.51 -1.31 0.46
N LYS A 35 2.71 -2.30 1.31
CA LYS A 35 1.87 -3.48 1.31
C LYS A 35 0.41 -3.12 1.55
N LYS A 36 0.16 -2.32 2.57
CA LYS A 36 -1.20 -1.95 2.91
C LYS A 36 -1.81 -1.01 1.89
N PHE A 37 -1.00 -0.13 1.35
CA PHE A 37 -1.48 0.81 0.35
C PHE A 37 -1.90 0.06 -0.91
N ILE A 38 -1.04 -0.82 -1.38
CA ILE A 38 -1.34 -1.58 -2.59
C ILE A 38 -2.54 -2.48 -2.36
N LYS A 39 -2.59 -3.14 -1.22
CA LYS A 39 -3.72 -3.99 -0.91
C LYS A 39 -5.03 -3.22 -0.92
N GLY A 40 -5.03 -2.03 -0.33
CA GLY A 40 -6.23 -1.20 -0.29
C GLY A 40 -6.70 -0.81 -1.69
N VAL A 41 -5.75 -0.46 -2.56
CA VAL A 41 -6.11 -0.09 -3.91
C VAL A 41 -6.63 -1.30 -4.68
N LEU A 42 -5.97 -2.44 -4.52
CA LEU A 42 -6.41 -3.66 -5.20
C LEU A 42 -7.84 -4.02 -4.82
N GLU A 43 -8.19 -3.87 -3.57
CA GLU A 43 -9.54 -4.15 -3.13
C GLU A 43 -10.55 -3.23 -3.80
N ARG A 44 -10.19 -1.97 -3.98
CA ARG A 44 -11.09 -1.02 -4.59
C ARG A 44 -11.29 -1.27 -6.08
N VAL A 45 -10.27 -1.79 -6.75
CA VAL A 45 -10.39 -2.08 -8.18
C VAL A 45 -10.62 -3.56 -8.42
N GLU A 46 -10.97 -4.29 -7.38
CA GLU A 46 -11.36 -5.70 -7.45
C GLU A 46 -10.30 -6.56 -8.11
N GLY A 47 -9.05 -6.31 -7.76
CA GLY A 47 -7.95 -7.12 -8.24
C GLY A 47 -7.44 -6.78 -9.62
N ASN A 48 -7.98 -5.74 -10.23
CA ASN A 48 -7.55 -5.34 -11.57
C ASN A 48 -6.21 -4.62 -11.48
N GLN A 49 -5.15 -5.34 -11.83
CA GLN A 49 -3.80 -4.80 -11.66
C GLN A 49 -3.52 -3.60 -12.55
N SER A 50 -4.07 -3.60 -13.74
CA SER A 50 -3.87 -2.47 -14.63
C SER A 50 -4.45 -1.20 -14.06
N ARG A 51 -5.66 -1.28 -13.54
CA ARG A 51 -6.28 -0.11 -12.91
C ARG A 51 -5.56 0.28 -11.63
N ALA A 52 -5.16 -0.71 -10.86
CA ALA A 52 -4.44 -0.43 -9.63
C ALA A 52 -3.16 0.33 -9.92
N ALA A 53 -2.43 -0.08 -10.95
CA ALA A 53 -1.20 0.59 -11.32
C ALA A 53 -1.46 2.05 -11.69
N GLN A 54 -2.55 2.30 -12.40
CA GLN A 54 -2.93 3.66 -12.76
C GLN A 54 -3.22 4.51 -11.53
N VAL A 55 -3.99 3.94 -10.61
CA VAL A 55 -4.33 4.66 -9.38
C VAL A 55 -3.08 4.94 -8.56
N LEU A 56 -2.18 3.97 -8.50
CA LEU A 56 -0.95 4.12 -7.71
C LEU A 56 0.11 4.96 -8.40
N GLY A 57 -0.06 5.19 -9.69
CA GLY A 57 0.92 6.00 -10.42
C GLY A 57 2.20 5.25 -10.71
N MET A 58 2.13 3.94 -10.88
CA MET A 58 3.31 3.15 -11.18
C MET A 58 3.06 2.27 -12.39
N HIS A 59 4.15 1.75 -12.94
CA HIS A 59 4.05 0.85 -14.08
C HIS A 59 3.47 -0.49 -13.65
N ARG A 60 2.68 -1.09 -14.54
CA ARG A 60 2.04 -2.35 -14.22
C ARG A 60 3.05 -3.45 -13.84
N ASN A 61 4.17 -3.49 -14.53
CA ASN A 61 5.19 -4.49 -14.22
C ASN A 61 5.75 -4.31 -12.83
N THR A 62 5.96 -3.06 -12.42
CA THR A 62 6.42 -2.77 -11.09
C THR A 62 5.41 -3.22 -10.05
N LEU A 63 4.15 -2.92 -10.30
CA LEU A 63 3.08 -3.31 -9.38
C LEU A 63 2.99 -4.83 -9.29
N SER A 64 3.04 -5.49 -10.43
CA SER A 64 2.95 -6.94 -10.46
C SER A 64 4.04 -7.59 -9.62
N ARG A 65 5.25 -7.06 -9.73
CA ARG A 65 6.36 -7.59 -8.95
C ARG A 65 6.14 -7.38 -7.46
N LYS A 66 5.64 -6.20 -7.09
CA LYS A 66 5.36 -5.92 -5.68
C LYS A 66 4.25 -6.81 -5.14
N ILE A 67 3.24 -7.07 -5.94
CA ILE A 67 2.17 -7.95 -5.53
C ILE A 67 2.70 -9.34 -5.24
N THR A 68 3.57 -9.83 -6.09
CA THR A 68 4.18 -11.14 -5.89
C THR A 68 5.06 -11.12 -4.64
N GLU A 69 5.83 -10.08 -4.50
CA GLU A 69 6.77 -9.96 -3.39
C GLU A 69 6.03 -9.95 -2.05
N TYR A 70 4.94 -9.22 -1.99
CA TYR A 70 4.16 -9.09 -0.76
C TYR A 70 3.05 -10.13 -0.66
N LYS A 71 2.87 -10.94 -1.69
CA LYS A 71 1.84 -11.99 -1.70
C LYS A 71 0.45 -11.43 -1.53
N LEU A 72 0.15 -10.41 -2.31
CA LEU A 72 -1.13 -9.71 -2.21
C LEU A 72 -2.15 -10.16 -3.23
N ASP A 73 -1.82 -11.13 -4.04
CA ASP A 73 -2.71 -11.56 -5.11
C ASP A 73 -3.83 -12.41 -4.54
N HIS A 74 -5.01 -11.84 -4.45
CA HIS A 74 -6.17 -12.53 -3.89
C HIS A 74 -6.57 -13.73 -4.69
N ARG A 75 -6.41 -13.65 -5.99
CA ARG A 75 -6.83 -14.73 -6.84
C ARG A 75 -6.04 -15.98 -6.59
N ASN A 76 -4.79 -15.82 -6.24
CA ASN A 76 -3.99 -16.97 -5.89
C ASN A 76 -4.53 -17.68 -4.67
N HIS A 77 -5.01 -16.92 -3.73
CA HIS A 77 -5.60 -17.50 -2.53
C HIS A 77 -6.78 -18.36 -2.87
N ARG A 78 -7.66 -17.83 -3.71
CA ARG A 78 -8.84 -18.59 -4.05
C ARG A 78 -8.55 -19.68 -5.02
N GLY A 79 -7.69 -19.39 -5.93
CA GLY A 79 -7.44 -20.30 -7.02
C GLY A 79 -6.75 -21.56 -6.63
N ARG A 80 -6.21 -21.56 -5.50
CA ARG A 80 -5.45 -22.77 -5.16
C ARG A 80 -5.85 -23.28 -3.85
#